data_e6cba0fde9dd2d4a773d53d15aa7644f
#
_entry.id   e6cba0fde9dd2d4a773d53d15aa7644f
#
_cell.length_a   1.000
_cell.length_b   1.000
_cell.length_c   1.000
_cell.angle_alpha   90.00
_cell.angle_beta   90.00
_cell.angle_gamma   90.00
#
_symmetry.space_group_name_H-M   'P 1'
#
loop_
_entity.id
_entity.type
_entity.pdbx_description
1 polymer ?
#
loop_
_entity_poly.entity_id
_entity_poly.type
_entity_poly.pdbx_seq_one_letter_code
_entity_poly.pdbx_strand_id
1 'polypeptide(L)'
;SLQSRSIETLNLILNTMRLKDQDVVNAWELNERHYGALTGLNKDEMKKHYGEEKIHTFRRSWDNPPKPLKKTSPYHPLNIDIYKNIPKDKIPDTESLKNTYERVIPFYKKNIEPKLDENIIVSAHGNSIRSLCKYLFNLDNENISSLEIPTGNPLLIVSEKGNIKNARYLDKDRAKDLLVF
;
A
#
# COMPACT_ATOMS: atom_id res chain seq x y z
N SER A 1 7.73 -4.30 0.66
CA SER A 1 8.13 -2.94 1.01
C SER A 1 9.40 -2.95 1.86
N LEU A 2 9.96 -1.76 2.18
CA LEU A 2 11.09 -1.63 3.11
C LEU A 2 10.66 -1.60 4.60
N GLN A 3 9.39 -1.46 4.90
CA GLN A 3 8.90 -1.28 6.28
C GLN A 3 8.82 -2.62 7.01
N SER A 4 9.30 -2.66 8.27
CA SER A 4 9.49 -3.88 9.07
C SER A 4 8.24 -4.76 9.14
N ARG A 5 7.06 -4.19 9.41
CA ARG A 5 5.82 -4.96 9.50
C ARG A 5 5.46 -5.75 8.23
N SER A 6 5.83 -5.23 7.05
CA SER A 6 5.62 -5.93 5.78
C SER A 6 6.66 -7.04 5.58
N ILE A 7 7.92 -6.78 5.96
CA ILE A 7 9.01 -7.77 5.91
C ILE A 7 8.70 -8.93 6.88
N GLU A 8 8.33 -8.61 8.11
CA GLU A 8 7.97 -9.60 9.12
C GLU A 8 6.76 -10.45 8.70
N THR A 9 5.72 -9.80 8.12
CA THR A 9 4.56 -10.52 7.56
C THR A 9 5.01 -11.50 6.47
N LEU A 10 5.86 -11.08 5.53
CA LEU A 10 6.37 -11.98 4.49
C LEU A 10 7.15 -13.15 5.10
N ASN A 11 8.03 -12.89 6.05
CA ASN A 11 8.82 -13.93 6.73
C ASN A 11 7.91 -14.95 7.43
N LEU A 12 6.86 -14.50 8.11
CA LEU A 12 5.88 -15.41 8.73
C LEU A 12 5.15 -16.27 7.69
N ILE A 13 4.75 -15.68 6.56
CA ILE A 13 4.11 -16.41 5.46
C ILE A 13 5.07 -17.48 4.92
N LEU A 14 6.29 -17.11 4.55
CA LEU A 14 7.28 -18.02 3.99
C LEU A 14 7.61 -19.17 4.96
N ASN A 15 7.78 -18.87 6.25
CA ASN A 15 8.01 -19.87 7.30
C ASN A 15 6.82 -20.83 7.44
N THR A 16 5.59 -20.31 7.47
CA THR A 16 4.37 -21.11 7.59
C THR A 16 4.18 -22.03 6.38
N MET A 17 4.46 -21.53 5.20
CA MET A 17 4.40 -22.30 3.95
C MET A 17 5.62 -23.22 3.76
N ARG A 18 6.63 -23.18 4.65
CA ARG A 18 7.89 -23.90 4.55
C ARG A 18 8.68 -23.62 3.26
N LEU A 19 8.52 -22.42 2.74
CA LEU A 19 9.26 -21.94 1.57
C LEU A 19 10.60 -21.37 2.03
N LYS A 20 11.68 -22.04 1.64
CA LYS A 20 13.07 -21.58 1.88
C LYS A 20 13.65 -21.03 0.60
N ASP A 21 14.69 -20.22 0.74
CA ASP A 21 15.54 -19.74 -0.36
C ASP A 21 14.75 -19.05 -1.49
N GLN A 22 13.74 -18.25 -1.10
CA GLN A 22 12.99 -17.46 -2.06
C GLN A 22 13.70 -16.12 -2.36
N ASP A 23 13.68 -15.70 -3.61
CA ASP A 23 14.14 -14.38 -4.01
C ASP A 23 13.20 -13.30 -3.47
N VAL A 24 13.69 -12.51 -2.51
CA VAL A 24 12.92 -11.42 -1.89
C VAL A 24 13.42 -10.07 -2.37
N VAL A 25 12.53 -9.30 -2.99
CA VAL A 25 12.78 -7.93 -3.41
C VAL A 25 12.16 -6.94 -2.43
N ASN A 26 13.00 -6.16 -1.76
CA ASN A 26 12.56 -5.07 -0.89
C ASN A 26 12.43 -3.77 -1.70
N ALA A 27 11.20 -3.32 -1.93
CA ALA A 27 10.89 -2.17 -2.78
C ALA A 27 10.27 -1.01 -1.98
N TRP A 28 10.91 0.15 -2.00
CA TRP A 28 10.40 1.34 -1.33
C TRP A 28 9.11 1.86 -1.99
N GLU A 29 8.94 1.61 -3.25
CA GLU A 29 7.74 1.96 -4.02
C GLU A 29 6.48 1.32 -3.44
N LEU A 30 6.63 0.20 -2.71
CA LEU A 30 5.54 -0.49 -2.03
C LEU A 30 5.38 -0.08 -0.55
N ASN A 31 6.12 0.92 -0.06
CA ASN A 31 5.94 1.45 1.29
C ASN A 31 4.53 2.02 1.48
N GLU A 32 4.06 2.07 2.75
CA GLU A 32 2.80 2.75 3.06
C GLU A 32 2.84 4.21 2.64
N ARG A 33 1.69 4.75 2.26
CA ARG A 33 1.49 6.15 1.92
C ARG A 33 1.97 7.05 3.07
N HIS A 34 2.70 8.10 2.74
CA HIS A 34 3.12 9.08 3.72
C HIS A 34 2.01 10.08 4.04
N TYR A 35 1.58 10.09 5.29
CA TYR A 35 0.43 10.89 5.74
C TYR A 35 0.77 12.35 6.10
N GLY A 36 1.93 12.86 5.68
CA GLY A 36 2.32 14.26 5.90
C GLY A 36 2.28 14.65 7.38
N ALA A 37 1.73 15.81 7.68
CA ALA A 37 1.61 16.33 9.04
C ALA A 37 0.73 15.50 9.99
N LEU A 38 0.02 14.48 9.47
CA LEU A 38 -0.74 13.54 10.29
C LEU A 38 0.11 12.37 10.79
N THR A 39 1.36 12.23 10.32
CA THR A 39 2.26 11.14 10.73
C THR A 39 2.63 11.27 12.22
N GLY A 40 2.51 10.17 12.95
CA GLY A 40 2.82 10.10 14.39
C GLY A 40 1.70 10.63 15.31
N LEU A 41 0.63 11.18 14.78
CA LEU A 41 -0.50 11.66 15.60
C LEU A 41 -1.49 10.54 15.91
N ASN A 42 -2.08 10.61 17.09
CA ASN A 42 -3.17 9.71 17.49
C ASN A 42 -4.43 10.00 16.65
N LYS A 43 -5.13 8.94 16.22
CA LYS A 43 -6.33 9.06 15.37
C LYS A 43 -7.44 9.88 16.02
N ASP A 44 -7.64 9.73 17.33
CA ASP A 44 -8.70 10.42 18.05
C ASP A 44 -8.38 11.91 18.25
N GLU A 45 -7.10 12.24 18.47
CA GLU A 45 -6.63 13.63 18.49
C GLU A 45 -6.79 14.30 17.12
N MET A 46 -6.46 13.59 16.05
CA MET A 46 -6.67 14.09 14.70
C MET A 46 -8.12 14.38 14.39
N LYS A 47 -9.05 13.47 14.80
CA LYS A 47 -10.50 13.68 14.63
C LYS A 47 -10.99 14.91 15.40
N LYS A 48 -10.48 15.13 16.62
CA LYS A 48 -10.80 16.31 17.44
C LYS A 48 -10.32 17.62 16.82
N HIS A 49 -9.12 17.62 16.23
CA HIS A 49 -8.53 18.83 15.64
C HIS A 49 -9.03 19.18 14.24
N TYR A 50 -9.25 18.17 13.40
CA TYR A 50 -9.58 18.38 11.98
C TYR A 50 -11.03 18.06 11.62
N GLY A 51 -11.78 17.43 12.53
CA GLY A 51 -13.10 16.87 12.26
C GLY A 51 -13.02 15.51 11.57
N GLU A 52 -14.02 14.67 11.81
CA GLU A 52 -14.05 13.29 11.30
C GLU A 52 -14.11 13.23 9.78
N GLU A 53 -14.96 14.07 9.16
CA GLU A 53 -15.14 14.16 7.71
C GLU A 53 -13.83 14.51 6.99
N LYS A 54 -13.08 15.48 7.51
CA LYS A 54 -11.80 15.89 6.90
C LYS A 54 -10.73 14.81 7.03
N ILE A 55 -10.67 14.12 8.17
CA ILE A 55 -9.77 12.98 8.35
C ILE A 55 -10.16 11.83 7.43
N HIS A 56 -11.45 11.56 7.27
CA HIS A 56 -11.95 10.58 6.31
C HIS A 56 -11.52 10.95 4.88
N THR A 57 -11.72 12.21 4.47
CA THR A 57 -11.31 12.72 3.16
C THR A 57 -9.80 12.52 2.93
N PHE A 58 -8.94 12.92 3.86
CA PHE A 58 -7.49 12.73 3.73
C PHE A 58 -7.08 11.26 3.62
N ARG A 59 -7.82 10.36 4.24
CA ARG A 59 -7.51 8.93 4.24
C ARG A 59 -8.03 8.18 3.03
N ARG A 60 -9.12 8.66 2.42
CA ARG A 60 -9.88 7.92 1.41
C ARG A 60 -9.88 8.54 0.03
N SER A 61 -9.79 9.87 -0.07
CA SER A 61 -9.83 10.53 -1.37
C SER A 61 -8.64 10.12 -2.27
N TRP A 62 -8.89 10.19 -3.57
CA TRP A 62 -7.89 9.90 -4.58
C TRP A 62 -6.74 10.90 -4.58
N ASP A 63 -7.04 12.19 -4.62
CA ASP A 63 -6.05 13.25 -4.87
C ASP A 63 -6.17 14.43 -3.88
N ASN A 64 -6.28 14.12 -2.58
CA ASN A 64 -6.31 15.14 -1.53
C ASN A 64 -5.33 14.75 -0.41
N PRO A 65 -4.05 15.13 -0.50
CA PRO A 65 -3.06 14.79 0.51
C PRO A 65 -3.25 15.64 1.78
N PRO A 66 -2.86 15.12 2.95
CA PRO A 66 -2.67 15.94 4.14
C PRO A 66 -1.62 17.03 3.91
N LYS A 67 -1.57 18.03 4.81
CA LYS A 67 -0.50 19.04 4.77
C LYS A 67 0.88 18.38 4.82
N PRO A 68 1.89 18.93 4.11
CA PRO A 68 3.26 18.42 4.18
C PRO A 68 3.82 18.38 5.60
N LEU A 69 4.59 17.35 5.92
CA LEU A 69 5.36 17.27 7.15
C LEU A 69 6.64 18.11 7.02
N LYS A 70 7.00 18.83 8.05
CA LYS A 70 8.26 19.59 8.08
C LYS A 70 9.46 18.63 7.98
N LYS A 71 10.43 18.94 7.14
CA LYS A 71 11.65 18.12 6.96
C LYS A 71 12.50 17.97 8.22
N THR A 72 12.32 18.87 9.19
CA THR A 72 12.96 18.81 10.52
C THR A 72 12.27 17.88 11.51
N SER A 73 11.08 17.35 11.17
CA SER A 73 10.37 16.40 12.04
C SER A 73 11.11 15.07 12.13
N PRO A 74 11.23 14.47 13.33
CA PRO A 74 11.83 13.13 13.48
C PRO A 74 11.04 12.03 12.74
N TYR A 75 9.76 12.29 12.46
CA TYR A 75 8.90 11.36 11.69
C TYR A 75 8.98 11.57 10.18
N HIS A 76 9.75 12.56 9.71
CA HIS A 76 9.93 12.75 8.27
C HIS A 76 10.82 11.64 7.70
N PRO A 77 10.47 11.03 6.55
CA PRO A 77 11.25 9.93 5.99
C PRO A 77 12.74 10.24 5.77
N LEU A 78 13.11 11.49 5.51
CA LEU A 78 14.51 11.91 5.42
C LEU A 78 15.33 11.63 6.70
N ASN A 79 14.67 11.53 7.85
CA ASN A 79 15.29 11.36 9.16
C ASN A 79 15.14 9.92 9.69
N ILE A 80 14.67 9.00 8.87
CA ILE A 80 14.43 7.59 9.22
C ILE A 80 15.36 6.69 8.38
N ASP A 81 16.13 5.84 9.05
CA ASP A 81 17.20 5.04 8.43
C ASP A 81 16.77 4.17 7.24
N ILE A 82 15.58 3.60 7.27
CA ILE A 82 15.10 2.75 6.18
C ILE A 82 14.96 3.48 4.84
N TYR A 83 14.91 4.82 4.86
CA TYR A 83 14.78 5.65 3.65
C TYR A 83 16.12 6.20 3.14
N LYS A 84 17.23 6.00 3.86
CA LYS A 84 18.54 6.61 3.54
C LYS A 84 19.08 6.28 2.14
N ASN A 85 18.72 5.12 1.61
CA ASN A 85 19.16 4.66 0.29
C ASN A 85 18.17 5.04 -0.84
N ILE A 86 17.07 5.72 -0.51
CA ILE A 86 16.10 6.21 -1.50
C ILE A 86 16.57 7.57 -2.00
N PRO A 87 16.53 7.85 -3.32
CA PRO A 87 16.84 9.17 -3.85
C PRO A 87 16.00 10.25 -3.14
N LYS A 88 16.65 11.33 -2.69
CA LYS A 88 16.01 12.37 -1.87
C LYS A 88 14.83 13.05 -2.59
N ASP A 89 14.89 13.14 -3.90
CA ASP A 89 13.82 13.68 -4.75
C ASP A 89 12.58 12.77 -4.84
N LYS A 90 12.71 11.50 -4.41
CA LYS A 90 11.64 10.51 -4.34
C LYS A 90 11.01 10.39 -2.94
N ILE A 91 11.57 11.08 -1.95
CA ILE A 91 11.05 11.04 -0.58
C ILE A 91 9.97 12.10 -0.42
N PRO A 92 8.70 11.72 -0.16
CA PRO A 92 7.60 12.66 -0.10
C PRO A 92 7.51 13.38 1.25
N ASP A 93 7.16 14.66 1.23
CA ASP A 93 6.75 15.40 2.44
C ASP A 93 5.29 15.06 2.84
N THR A 94 4.49 14.57 1.87
CA THR A 94 3.11 14.07 2.01
C THR A 94 2.71 13.31 0.75
N GLU A 95 1.70 12.44 0.82
CA GLU A 95 1.15 11.74 -0.34
C GLU A 95 -0.38 11.69 -0.30
N SER A 96 -1.00 11.89 -1.48
CA SER A 96 -2.34 11.41 -1.79
C SER A 96 -2.28 9.91 -2.20
N LEU A 97 -3.43 9.27 -2.40
CA LEU A 97 -3.45 7.92 -2.98
C LEU A 97 -2.93 7.93 -4.43
N LYS A 98 -3.17 9.01 -5.17
CA LYS A 98 -2.63 9.23 -6.52
C LYS A 98 -1.10 9.24 -6.53
N ASN A 99 -0.47 9.96 -5.59
CA ASN A 99 1.00 9.97 -5.49
C ASN A 99 1.54 8.57 -5.16
N THR A 100 0.86 7.83 -4.28
CA THR A 100 1.20 6.42 -4.01
C THR A 100 1.09 5.57 -5.29
N TYR A 101 0.02 5.74 -6.05
CA TYR A 101 -0.20 5.05 -7.33
C TYR A 101 0.91 5.36 -8.35
N GLU A 102 1.32 6.63 -8.46
CA GLU A 102 2.35 7.10 -9.39
C GLU A 102 3.73 6.46 -9.15
N ARG A 103 4.04 5.99 -7.93
CA ARG A 103 5.26 5.23 -7.64
C ARG A 103 5.07 3.71 -7.67
N VAL A 104 3.89 3.22 -7.28
CA VAL A 104 3.59 1.79 -7.22
C VAL A 104 3.48 1.18 -8.62
N ILE A 105 2.77 1.83 -9.55
CA ILE A 105 2.45 1.24 -10.85
C ILE A 105 3.67 1.10 -11.77
N PRO A 106 4.57 2.09 -11.87
CA PRO A 106 5.82 1.88 -12.63
C PRO A 106 6.67 0.72 -12.09
N PHE A 107 6.73 0.57 -10.75
CA PHE A 107 7.42 -0.56 -10.13
C PHE A 107 6.73 -1.90 -10.50
N TYR A 108 5.41 -1.97 -10.39
CA TYR A 108 4.63 -3.15 -10.75
C TYR A 108 4.89 -3.57 -12.20
N LYS A 109 4.75 -2.64 -13.14
CA LYS A 109 4.95 -2.89 -14.58
C LYS A 109 6.36 -3.39 -14.91
N LYS A 110 7.36 -2.89 -14.20
CA LYS A 110 8.75 -3.26 -14.46
C LYS A 110 9.16 -4.58 -13.81
N ASN A 111 8.67 -4.86 -12.60
CA ASN A 111 9.24 -5.91 -11.75
C ASN A 111 8.27 -7.07 -11.44
N ILE A 112 6.97 -6.87 -11.54
CA ILE A 112 5.96 -7.86 -11.19
C ILE A 112 5.21 -8.36 -12.44
N GLU A 113 4.69 -7.43 -13.23
CA GLU A 113 3.90 -7.76 -14.42
C GLU A 113 4.61 -8.73 -15.41
N PRO A 114 5.94 -8.61 -15.68
CA PRO A 114 6.65 -9.54 -16.54
C PRO A 114 6.77 -10.97 -16.01
N LYS A 115 6.44 -11.18 -14.74
CA LYS A 115 6.57 -12.46 -14.01
C LYS A 115 5.22 -13.06 -13.63
N LEU A 116 4.12 -12.63 -14.24
CA LEU A 116 2.76 -13.07 -13.89
C LEU A 116 2.44 -14.53 -14.27
N ASP A 117 3.33 -15.23 -14.93
CA ASP A 117 3.33 -16.68 -15.13
C ASP A 117 3.94 -17.46 -13.95
N GLU A 118 4.56 -16.76 -13.01
CA GLU A 118 5.07 -17.31 -11.76
C GLU A 118 4.09 -17.09 -10.59
N ASN A 119 4.32 -17.80 -9.46
CA ASN A 119 3.60 -17.52 -8.22
C ASN A 119 4.32 -16.40 -7.45
N ILE A 120 3.64 -15.28 -7.24
CA ILE A 120 4.21 -14.09 -6.61
C ILE A 120 3.46 -13.76 -5.33
N ILE A 121 4.20 -13.52 -4.24
CA ILE A 121 3.66 -13.00 -2.98
C ILE A 121 4.07 -11.53 -2.83
N VAL A 122 3.10 -10.64 -2.71
CA VAL A 122 3.33 -9.22 -2.46
C VAL A 122 2.89 -8.88 -1.03
N SER A 123 3.87 -8.68 -0.14
CA SER A 123 3.62 -8.16 1.21
C SER A 123 3.85 -6.65 1.22
N ALA A 124 2.77 -5.90 1.44
CA ALA A 124 2.78 -4.43 1.37
C ALA A 124 1.74 -3.82 2.34
N HIS A 125 1.22 -2.65 2.04
CA HIS A 125 0.35 -1.87 2.92
C HIS A 125 -0.97 -1.53 2.24
N GLY A 126 -1.97 -1.14 3.04
CA GLY A 126 -3.31 -0.87 2.56
C GLY A 126 -3.35 0.06 1.34
N ASN A 127 -2.62 1.19 1.37
CA ASN A 127 -2.68 2.14 0.25
C ASN A 127 -1.84 1.71 -0.96
N SER A 128 -0.71 1.03 -0.79
CA SER A 128 0.03 0.46 -1.93
C SER A 128 -0.75 -0.68 -2.60
N ILE A 129 -1.43 -1.54 -1.82
CA ILE A 129 -2.32 -2.57 -2.37
C ILE A 129 -3.54 -1.94 -3.05
N ARG A 130 -4.17 -0.90 -2.47
CA ARG A 130 -5.26 -0.16 -3.12
C ARG A 130 -4.83 0.44 -4.46
N SER A 131 -3.61 0.97 -4.54
CA SER A 131 -3.05 1.47 -5.80
C SER A 131 -2.92 0.36 -6.85
N LEU A 132 -2.46 -0.83 -6.46
CA LEU A 132 -2.43 -1.99 -7.34
C LEU A 132 -3.84 -2.41 -7.78
N CYS A 133 -4.79 -2.50 -6.86
CA CYS A 133 -6.18 -2.84 -7.17
C CYS A 133 -6.80 -1.84 -8.15
N LYS A 134 -6.56 -0.53 -7.94
CA LYS A 134 -7.04 0.50 -8.88
C LYS A 134 -6.57 0.24 -10.31
N TYR A 135 -5.31 -0.09 -10.48
CA TYR A 135 -4.73 -0.41 -11.80
C TYR A 135 -5.26 -1.73 -12.36
N LEU A 136 -5.17 -2.80 -11.57
CA LEU A 136 -5.47 -4.16 -12.01
C LEU A 136 -6.95 -4.35 -12.37
N PHE A 137 -7.85 -3.69 -11.65
CA PHE A 137 -9.31 -3.80 -11.83
C PHE A 137 -9.94 -2.58 -12.48
N ASN A 138 -9.12 -1.64 -12.97
CA ASN A 138 -9.56 -0.40 -13.62
C ASN A 138 -10.62 0.36 -12.80
N LEU A 139 -10.43 0.45 -11.48
CA LEU A 139 -11.37 1.13 -10.58
C LEU A 139 -11.33 2.64 -10.81
N ASP A 140 -12.49 3.27 -10.80
CA ASP A 140 -12.60 4.72 -10.82
C ASP A 140 -12.22 5.35 -9.46
N ASN A 141 -12.34 6.67 -9.33
CA ASN A 141 -11.94 7.39 -8.12
C ASN A 141 -12.96 7.23 -6.98
N GLU A 142 -14.19 6.90 -7.28
CA GLU A 142 -15.24 6.65 -6.28
C GLU A 142 -15.05 5.25 -5.68
N ASN A 143 -14.94 4.24 -6.52
CA ASN A 143 -14.74 2.86 -6.10
C ASN A 143 -13.44 2.67 -5.32
N ILE A 144 -12.33 3.33 -5.72
CA ILE A 144 -11.09 3.23 -4.96
C ILE A 144 -11.20 3.90 -3.58
N SER A 145 -12.06 4.93 -3.43
CA SER A 145 -12.27 5.60 -2.15
C SER A 145 -12.98 4.71 -1.14
N SER A 146 -13.88 3.84 -1.60
CA SER A 146 -14.62 2.88 -0.77
C SER A 146 -13.90 1.54 -0.59
N LEU A 147 -12.88 1.23 -1.41
CA LEU A 147 -12.18 -0.04 -1.31
C LEU A 147 -11.44 -0.19 0.03
N GLU A 148 -11.78 -1.24 0.78
CA GLU A 148 -11.09 -1.66 2.00
C GLU A 148 -10.14 -2.82 1.69
N ILE A 149 -8.96 -2.78 2.32
CA ILE A 149 -8.00 -3.90 2.31
C ILE A 149 -7.89 -4.40 3.75
N PRO A 150 -8.49 -5.54 4.09
CA PRO A 150 -8.45 -6.07 5.45
C PRO A 150 -7.05 -6.54 5.81
N THR A 151 -6.55 -6.11 6.97
CA THR A 151 -5.23 -6.53 7.46
C THR A 151 -5.20 -8.04 7.71
N GLY A 152 -4.17 -8.72 7.21
CA GLY A 152 -3.96 -10.15 7.41
C GLY A 152 -4.98 -11.04 6.69
N ASN A 153 -5.68 -10.53 5.68
CA ASN A 153 -6.53 -11.33 4.81
C ASN A 153 -5.98 -11.27 3.38
N PRO A 154 -5.34 -12.35 2.88
CA PRO A 154 -4.74 -12.33 1.56
C PRO A 154 -5.78 -12.15 0.45
N LEU A 155 -5.47 -11.26 -0.50
CA LEU A 155 -6.18 -11.14 -1.76
C LEU A 155 -5.49 -12.02 -2.79
N LEU A 156 -6.12 -13.14 -3.14
CA LEU A 156 -5.65 -14.03 -4.22
C LEU A 156 -6.12 -13.47 -5.56
N ILE A 157 -5.18 -13.22 -6.45
CA ILE A 157 -5.42 -12.80 -7.83
C ILE A 157 -4.94 -13.90 -8.76
N VAL A 158 -5.79 -14.39 -9.63
CA VAL A 158 -5.47 -15.40 -10.64
C VAL A 158 -5.38 -14.72 -11.99
N SER A 159 -4.23 -14.83 -12.64
CA SER A 159 -4.00 -14.34 -14.00
C SER A 159 -3.71 -15.48 -14.97
N GLU A 160 -4.09 -15.29 -16.23
CA GLU A 160 -3.76 -16.17 -17.35
C GLU A 160 -3.33 -15.32 -18.51
N LYS A 161 -2.12 -15.56 -19.03
CA LYS A 161 -1.54 -14.78 -20.15
C LYS A 161 -1.60 -13.26 -19.90
N GLY A 162 -1.29 -12.84 -18.67
CA GLY A 162 -1.32 -11.43 -18.28
C GLY A 162 -2.71 -10.84 -18.01
N ASN A 163 -3.79 -11.60 -18.20
CA ASN A 163 -5.15 -11.14 -17.94
C ASN A 163 -5.68 -11.68 -16.62
N ILE A 164 -6.25 -10.81 -15.80
CA ILE A 164 -6.89 -11.22 -14.54
C ILE A 164 -8.17 -12.00 -14.84
N LYS A 165 -8.25 -13.20 -14.29
CA LYS A 165 -9.42 -14.09 -14.43
C LYS A 165 -10.30 -14.10 -13.20
N ASN A 166 -9.71 -13.97 -12.03
CA ASN A 166 -10.42 -14.01 -10.76
C ASN A 166 -9.63 -13.27 -9.69
N ALA A 167 -10.34 -12.66 -8.75
CA ALA A 167 -9.75 -12.11 -7.54
C ALA A 167 -10.69 -12.36 -6.36
N ARG A 168 -10.14 -12.82 -5.22
CA ARG A 168 -10.91 -13.09 -4.02
C ARG A 168 -10.07 -13.00 -2.77
N TYR A 169 -10.64 -12.59 -1.67
CA TYR A 169 -10.03 -12.75 -0.36
C TYR A 169 -10.09 -14.22 0.09
N LEU A 170 -9.05 -14.69 0.76
CA LEU A 170 -9.03 -16.07 1.26
C LEU A 170 -10.01 -16.28 2.42
N ASP A 171 -10.11 -15.31 3.33
CA ASP A 171 -11.11 -15.30 4.40
C ASP A 171 -12.33 -14.50 3.91
N LYS A 172 -13.35 -15.24 3.46
CA LYS A 172 -14.59 -14.68 2.90
C LYS A 172 -15.46 -14.01 3.96
N ASP A 173 -15.45 -14.51 5.19
CA ASP A 173 -16.29 -13.96 6.26
C ASP A 173 -15.81 -12.57 6.68
N ARG A 174 -14.48 -12.37 6.73
CA ARG A 174 -13.86 -11.08 7.00
C ARG A 174 -13.94 -10.10 5.83
N ALA A 175 -14.38 -10.55 4.68
CA ALA A 175 -14.43 -9.75 3.45
C ALA A 175 -15.84 -9.65 2.85
N LYS A 176 -16.88 -10.16 3.50
CA LYS A 176 -18.25 -10.26 2.93
C LYS A 176 -18.86 -8.94 2.52
N ASP A 177 -18.50 -7.85 3.22
CA ASP A 177 -19.01 -6.51 2.96
C ASP A 177 -17.99 -5.66 2.14
N LEU A 178 -16.95 -6.27 1.62
CA LEU A 178 -15.91 -5.59 0.85
C LEU A 178 -16.19 -5.71 -0.65
N LEU A 179 -15.69 -4.72 -1.39
CA LEU A 179 -15.77 -4.75 -2.85
C LEU A 179 -15.10 -6.03 -3.36
N VAL A 180 -15.86 -6.83 -4.12
CA VAL A 180 -15.37 -8.04 -4.78
C VAL A 180 -15.23 -7.73 -6.26
N PHE A 181 -14.09 -8.09 -6.82
CA PHE A 181 -13.73 -7.82 -8.23
C PHE A 181 -14.22 -8.92 -9.16
#